data_0ac43c2476e144e6b5ca409d47f568e9
#
_entry.id   0ac43c2476e144e6b5ca409d47f568e9
#
_cell.length_a   1.000
_cell.length_b   1.000
_cell.length_c   1.000
_cell.angle_alpha   90.00
_cell.angle_beta   90.00
_cell.angle_gamma   90.00
#
_symmetry.space_group_name_H-M   'P 1'
#
loop_
_entity.id
_entity.type
_entity.pdbx_description
1 polymer ?
#
loop_
_entity_poly.entity_id
_entity_poly.type
_entity_poly.pdbx_seq_one_letter_code
_entity_poly.pdbx_strand_id
1 'polypeptide(L)'
;MPRRDDLNHILVIGSGPIVIGQACEFDYSGTQACRVLKQEGIRVSLVNSNPATIMTDPEFADSTYVQPITAEYIEKIFQKEAADGHPIDAVLPTLGGQTALNAAVDLHDRGLLEKYNVELIGASFESIQRGEDRQTFKDIVEQIGGESARSRVCYTMDEVHETVEELGLPVVVRPSFTMGGLGSGMAYTMEDLDRIAGGGLAASPTANVLIEESILGWKEFELELMRDHNDNVVVVCSIENLDPVGVHTGDSITVAPAMTLTDREYQIMRDQSIAILRVVGVDTGGCNIQFAQDPKTGRLVVIEMNPRVSRSSALA
;
A
#
# COMPACT_ATOMS: atom_id res chain seq x y z
N MET A 1 -17.74 3.78 -12.98
CA MET A 1 -18.50 4.21 -11.79
C MET A 1 -19.16 5.54 -12.12
N PRO A 2 -20.43 5.77 -11.78
CA PRO A 2 -21.03 7.07 -11.99
C PRO A 2 -20.39 8.12 -11.07
N ARG A 3 -20.42 9.38 -11.48
CA ARG A 3 -19.99 10.51 -10.66
C ARG A 3 -20.76 10.53 -9.33
N ARG A 4 -20.10 10.91 -8.25
CA ARG A 4 -20.68 11.21 -6.94
C ARG A 4 -21.22 12.65 -6.96
N ASP A 5 -22.53 12.81 -7.16
CA ASP A 5 -23.18 14.13 -7.24
C ASP A 5 -23.33 14.83 -5.89
N ASP A 6 -23.08 14.09 -4.81
CA ASP A 6 -23.08 14.58 -3.42
C ASP A 6 -21.74 15.20 -3.00
N LEU A 7 -20.66 15.00 -3.77
CA LEU A 7 -19.34 15.57 -3.49
C LEU A 7 -19.09 16.81 -4.37
N ASN A 8 -18.79 17.92 -3.74
CA ASN A 8 -18.52 19.21 -4.42
C ASN A 8 -17.07 19.66 -4.24
N HIS A 9 -16.42 19.25 -3.13
CA HIS A 9 -15.06 19.66 -2.81
C HIS A 9 -14.25 18.53 -2.19
N ILE A 10 -13.14 18.16 -2.83
CA ILE A 10 -12.26 17.07 -2.42
C ILE A 10 -10.87 17.61 -2.09
N LEU A 11 -10.34 17.21 -0.93
CA LEU A 11 -8.93 17.40 -0.60
C LEU A 11 -8.13 16.19 -1.07
N VAL A 12 -7.18 16.39 -1.98
CA VAL A 12 -6.20 15.39 -2.40
C VAL A 12 -4.97 15.54 -1.52
N ILE A 13 -4.49 14.43 -0.94
CA ILE A 13 -3.25 14.38 -0.17
C ILE A 13 -2.13 13.85 -1.05
N GLY A 14 -1.08 14.65 -1.20
CA GLY A 14 0.11 14.27 -1.97
C GLY A 14 1.08 13.36 -1.21
N SER A 15 2.14 12.96 -1.88
CA SER A 15 3.13 12.00 -1.36
C SER A 15 4.20 12.59 -0.45
N GLY A 16 4.24 13.91 -0.33
CA GLY A 16 5.25 14.58 0.49
C GLY A 16 6.60 14.75 -0.22
N PRO A 17 7.70 14.70 0.53
CA PRO A 17 9.03 14.87 -0.03
C PRO A 17 9.40 13.74 -0.98
N ILE A 18 10.25 14.03 -1.96
CA ILE A 18 10.81 13.01 -2.86
C ILE A 18 11.72 12.11 -2.04
N VAL A 19 11.35 10.85 -1.94
CA VAL A 19 12.20 9.78 -1.41
C VAL A 19 12.44 8.76 -2.51
N ILE A 20 13.60 8.12 -2.49
CA ILE A 20 13.92 7.06 -3.46
C ILE A 20 12.79 6.01 -3.40
N GLY A 21 12.17 5.76 -4.54
CA GLY A 21 11.12 4.77 -4.69
C GLY A 21 9.69 5.23 -4.38
N GLN A 22 9.40 6.50 -4.09
CA GLN A 22 8.03 6.93 -3.75
C GLN A 22 7.56 8.27 -4.32
N ALA A 23 8.22 8.90 -5.28
CA ALA A 23 7.86 10.27 -5.58
C ALA A 23 7.21 10.54 -6.93
N CYS A 24 7.84 10.10 -8.01
CA CYS A 24 7.41 10.51 -9.35
C CYS A 24 6.06 9.94 -9.74
N GLU A 25 5.81 8.69 -9.40
CA GLU A 25 4.59 7.98 -9.73
C GLU A 25 3.36 8.52 -9.01
N PHE A 26 3.52 8.87 -7.73
CA PHE A 26 2.42 9.44 -6.94
C PHE A 26 2.16 10.90 -7.31
N ASP A 27 3.21 11.65 -7.69
CA ASP A 27 3.04 12.99 -8.22
C ASP A 27 2.23 12.96 -9.53
N TYR A 28 2.56 12.06 -10.45
CA TYR A 28 1.78 11.85 -11.67
C TYR A 28 0.34 11.44 -11.38
N SER A 29 0.13 10.42 -10.53
CA SER A 29 -1.21 9.93 -10.19
C SER A 29 -2.06 11.00 -9.51
N GLY A 30 -1.48 11.75 -8.57
CA GLY A 30 -2.16 12.86 -7.90
C GLY A 30 -2.52 14.00 -8.87
N THR A 31 -1.62 14.32 -9.80
CA THR A 31 -1.89 15.30 -10.85
C THR A 31 -3.06 14.87 -11.74
N GLN A 32 -3.09 13.60 -12.17
CA GLN A 32 -4.20 13.08 -12.97
C GLN A 32 -5.52 13.11 -12.21
N ALA A 33 -5.52 12.78 -10.91
CA ALA A 33 -6.72 12.88 -10.10
C ALA A 33 -7.24 14.30 -10.00
N CYS A 34 -6.36 15.28 -9.73
CA CYS A 34 -6.77 16.70 -9.70
C CYS A 34 -7.41 17.12 -11.03
N ARG A 35 -6.81 16.71 -12.15
CA ARG A 35 -7.37 17.01 -13.49
C ARG A 35 -8.74 16.40 -13.71
N VAL A 36 -8.90 15.10 -13.41
CA VAL A 36 -10.17 14.38 -13.63
C VAL A 36 -11.26 14.94 -12.73
N LEU A 37 -10.98 15.16 -11.44
CA LEU A 37 -11.94 15.74 -10.51
C LEU A 37 -12.43 17.12 -10.97
N LYS A 38 -11.51 17.99 -11.44
CA LYS A 38 -11.89 19.30 -12.00
C LYS A 38 -12.70 19.17 -13.29
N GLN A 39 -12.39 18.22 -14.17
CA GLN A 39 -13.17 17.95 -15.38
C GLN A 39 -14.59 17.49 -15.06
N GLU A 40 -14.76 16.75 -13.95
CA GLU A 40 -16.08 16.37 -13.41
C GLU A 40 -16.80 17.53 -12.70
N GLY A 41 -16.19 18.71 -12.63
CA GLY A 41 -16.77 19.90 -11.98
C GLY A 41 -16.71 19.87 -10.46
N ILE A 42 -15.81 19.08 -9.88
CA ILE A 42 -15.54 19.03 -8.45
C ILE A 42 -14.41 20.02 -8.13
N ARG A 43 -14.60 20.82 -7.09
CA ARG A 43 -13.53 21.68 -6.57
C ARG A 43 -12.44 20.82 -5.94
N VAL A 44 -11.19 21.15 -6.18
CA VAL A 44 -10.04 20.40 -5.68
C VAL A 44 -9.15 21.30 -4.84
N SER A 45 -8.94 20.91 -3.59
CA SER A 45 -7.82 21.37 -2.77
C SER A 45 -6.73 20.30 -2.76
N LEU A 46 -5.48 20.73 -2.78
CA LEU A 46 -4.32 19.85 -2.72
C LEU A 46 -3.45 20.23 -1.52
N VAL A 47 -3.01 19.26 -0.74
CA VAL A 47 -1.92 19.42 0.22
C VAL A 47 -0.73 18.57 -0.16
N ASN A 48 0.44 19.18 -0.30
CA ASN A 48 1.71 18.48 -0.50
C ASN A 48 2.85 19.28 0.12
N SER A 49 3.78 18.60 0.80
CA SER A 49 4.90 19.29 1.45
C SER A 49 6.05 19.65 0.49
N ASN A 50 6.05 19.10 -0.72
CA ASN A 50 7.08 19.38 -1.72
C ASN A 50 6.56 20.39 -2.75
N PRO A 51 7.14 21.61 -2.82
CA PRO A 51 6.73 22.62 -3.80
C PRO A 51 7.22 22.34 -5.23
N ALA A 52 8.11 21.38 -5.42
CA ALA A 52 8.76 21.11 -6.71
C ALA A 52 8.11 19.92 -7.45
N THR A 53 6.88 19.57 -7.14
CA THR A 53 6.12 18.51 -7.81
C THR A 53 5.19 19.07 -8.86
N ILE A 54 4.83 18.26 -9.86
CA ILE A 54 3.88 18.64 -10.92
C ILE A 54 2.52 18.97 -10.30
N MET A 55 2.04 18.15 -9.35
CA MET A 55 0.73 18.34 -8.73
C MET A 55 0.59 19.67 -7.98
N THR A 56 1.69 20.27 -7.50
CA THR A 56 1.68 21.56 -6.81
C THR A 56 1.66 22.76 -7.74
N ASP A 57 1.71 22.55 -9.06
CA ASP A 57 1.50 23.62 -10.02
C ASP A 57 0.06 24.16 -9.86
N PRO A 58 -0.11 25.50 -9.77
CA PRO A 58 -1.41 26.14 -9.55
C PRO A 58 -2.49 25.81 -10.59
N GLU A 59 -2.13 25.26 -11.74
CA GLU A 59 -3.10 24.88 -12.77
C GLU A 59 -3.94 23.66 -12.39
N PHE A 60 -3.41 22.75 -11.53
CA PHE A 60 -4.04 21.46 -11.27
C PHE A 60 -5.08 21.48 -10.17
N ALA A 61 -4.92 22.27 -9.13
CA ALA A 61 -5.91 22.39 -8.05
C ALA A 61 -6.53 23.79 -8.00
N ASP A 62 -7.70 23.92 -7.38
CA ASP A 62 -8.32 25.23 -7.13
C ASP A 62 -7.66 25.94 -5.94
N SER A 63 -7.16 25.16 -4.99
CA SER A 63 -6.34 25.62 -3.85
C SER A 63 -5.17 24.68 -3.63
N THR A 64 -3.95 25.20 -3.62
CA THR A 64 -2.74 24.40 -3.37
C THR A 64 -2.08 24.83 -2.06
N TYR A 65 -1.91 23.87 -1.15
CA TYR A 65 -1.30 24.06 0.16
C TYR A 65 0.06 23.36 0.22
N VAL A 66 1.12 24.14 0.15
CA VAL A 66 2.50 23.63 0.35
C VAL A 66 2.78 23.65 1.86
N GLN A 67 2.36 22.57 2.54
CA GLN A 67 2.40 22.45 3.99
C GLN A 67 2.80 21.02 4.39
N PRO A 68 3.28 20.81 5.62
CA PRO A 68 3.50 19.47 6.16
C PRO A 68 2.22 18.62 6.08
N ILE A 69 2.37 17.36 5.66
CA ILE A 69 1.27 16.40 5.55
C ILE A 69 1.07 15.76 6.93
N THR A 70 0.43 16.49 7.83
CA THR A 70 0.05 16.03 9.18
C THR A 70 -1.39 16.41 9.45
N ALA A 71 -2.06 15.66 10.33
CA ALA A 71 -3.45 15.93 10.69
C ALA A 71 -3.67 17.36 11.19
N GLU A 72 -2.69 17.92 11.92
CA GLU A 72 -2.75 19.30 12.42
C GLU A 72 -2.82 20.35 11.29
N TYR A 73 -2.00 20.19 10.25
CA TYR A 73 -2.03 21.13 9.13
C TYR A 73 -3.24 20.90 8.23
N ILE A 74 -3.67 19.65 8.07
CA ILE A 74 -4.89 19.32 7.32
C ILE A 74 -6.12 19.89 8.02
N GLU A 75 -6.18 19.84 9.35
CA GLU A 75 -7.26 20.48 10.11
C GLU A 75 -7.33 22.00 9.84
N LYS A 76 -6.17 22.68 9.78
CA LYS A 76 -6.13 24.12 9.43
C LYS A 76 -6.64 24.38 8.01
N ILE A 77 -6.40 23.45 7.07
CA ILE A 77 -6.94 23.54 5.71
C ILE A 77 -8.47 23.40 5.73
N PHE A 78 -9.03 22.44 6.49
CA PHE A 78 -10.47 22.30 6.67
C PHE A 78 -11.10 23.58 7.20
N GLN A 79 -10.48 24.20 8.22
CA GLN A 79 -10.94 25.44 8.82
C GLN A 79 -10.90 26.61 7.81
N LYS A 80 -9.80 26.70 7.06
CA LYS A 80 -9.61 27.77 6.08
C LYS A 80 -10.61 27.67 4.92
N GLU A 81 -10.75 26.50 4.30
CA GLU A 81 -11.67 26.31 3.17
C GLU A 81 -13.13 26.53 3.63
N ALA A 82 -13.49 26.09 4.84
CA ALA A 82 -14.80 26.37 5.39
C ALA A 82 -15.04 27.88 5.63
N ALA A 83 -14.05 28.60 6.14
CA ALA A 83 -14.13 30.06 6.35
C ALA A 83 -14.23 30.83 5.02
N ASP A 84 -13.62 30.32 3.96
CA ASP A 84 -13.69 30.88 2.60
C ASP A 84 -15.02 30.52 1.88
N GLY A 85 -15.91 29.76 2.53
CA GLY A 85 -17.21 29.35 1.99
C GLY A 85 -17.18 28.07 1.14
N HIS A 86 -16.11 27.32 1.19
CA HIS A 86 -15.90 26.10 0.41
C HIS A 86 -15.53 24.91 1.34
N PRO A 87 -16.43 24.44 2.21
CA PRO A 87 -16.12 23.32 3.08
C PRO A 87 -15.71 22.08 2.27
N ILE A 88 -14.76 21.31 2.79
CA ILE A 88 -14.30 20.07 2.15
C ILE A 88 -15.29 18.96 2.51
N ASP A 89 -15.77 18.24 1.51
CA ASP A 89 -16.70 17.11 1.66
C ASP A 89 -15.97 15.78 1.86
N ALA A 90 -14.82 15.61 1.18
CA ALA A 90 -14.09 14.36 1.22
C ALA A 90 -12.57 14.55 1.14
N VAL A 91 -11.84 13.54 1.65
CA VAL A 91 -10.38 13.40 1.54
C VAL A 91 -10.04 12.21 0.68
N LEU A 92 -9.15 12.39 -0.29
CA LEU A 92 -8.62 11.33 -1.17
C LEU A 92 -7.12 11.11 -0.88
N PRO A 93 -6.75 10.10 -0.07
CA PRO A 93 -5.36 9.83 0.30
C PRO A 93 -4.66 8.80 -0.59
N THR A 94 -5.43 8.04 -1.39
CA THR A 94 -4.93 6.84 -2.08
C THR A 94 -3.97 7.10 -3.24
N LEU A 95 -3.65 8.36 -3.50
CA LEU A 95 -2.76 8.82 -4.57
C LEU A 95 -1.44 9.42 -4.06
N GLY A 96 -1.28 9.49 -2.74
CA GLY A 96 -0.09 10.07 -2.09
C GLY A 96 0.80 9.05 -1.38
N GLY A 97 0.74 7.77 -1.76
CA GLY A 97 1.55 6.71 -1.16
C GLY A 97 1.31 6.53 0.33
N GLN A 98 2.27 5.94 1.01
CA GLN A 98 2.18 5.67 2.45
C GLN A 98 2.04 6.93 3.30
N THR A 99 2.66 8.04 2.89
CA THR A 99 2.55 9.33 3.60
C THR A 99 1.10 9.78 3.71
N ALA A 100 0.35 9.70 2.62
CA ALA A 100 -1.05 10.12 2.61
C ALA A 100 -1.96 9.15 3.38
N LEU A 101 -1.72 7.83 3.29
CA LEU A 101 -2.46 6.84 4.08
C LEU A 101 -2.25 7.04 5.57
N ASN A 102 -1.01 7.25 6.02
CA ASN A 102 -0.70 7.52 7.42
C ASN A 102 -1.38 8.81 7.93
N ALA A 103 -1.43 9.86 7.09
CA ALA A 103 -2.14 11.08 7.43
C ALA A 103 -3.65 10.85 7.55
N ALA A 104 -4.25 10.02 6.68
CA ALA A 104 -5.65 9.67 6.74
C ALA A 104 -6.00 8.88 8.02
N VAL A 105 -5.13 7.96 8.43
CA VAL A 105 -5.27 7.23 9.71
C VAL A 105 -5.20 8.20 10.89
N ASP A 106 -4.22 9.13 10.92
CA ASP A 106 -4.09 10.14 11.99
C ASP A 106 -5.31 11.09 12.06
N LEU A 107 -5.88 11.47 10.90
CA LEU A 107 -7.12 12.24 10.85
C LEU A 107 -8.31 11.49 11.47
N HIS A 108 -8.44 10.20 11.17
CA HIS A 108 -9.48 9.35 11.74
C HIS A 108 -9.31 9.18 13.24
N ASP A 109 -8.11 8.80 13.71
CA ASP A 109 -7.83 8.52 15.12
C ASP A 109 -8.02 9.75 16.02
N ARG A 110 -7.83 10.95 15.47
CA ARG A 110 -8.11 12.22 16.15
C ARG A 110 -9.57 12.67 16.05
N GLY A 111 -10.44 11.91 15.38
CA GLY A 111 -11.84 12.26 15.19
C GLY A 111 -12.06 13.50 14.31
N LEU A 112 -11.06 13.90 13.51
CA LEU A 112 -11.15 15.11 12.69
C LEU A 112 -12.08 14.93 11.49
N LEU A 113 -12.16 13.73 10.92
CA LEU A 113 -13.08 13.43 9.83
C LEU A 113 -14.54 13.64 10.28
N GLU A 114 -14.91 13.07 11.45
CA GLU A 114 -16.24 13.24 12.00
C GLU A 114 -16.52 14.71 12.40
N LYS A 115 -15.53 15.35 13.04
CA LYS A 115 -15.64 16.74 13.51
C LYS A 115 -16.01 17.72 12.39
N TYR A 116 -15.45 17.51 11.19
CA TYR A 116 -15.69 18.38 10.03
C TYR A 116 -16.68 17.80 9.03
N ASN A 117 -17.26 16.62 9.32
CA ASN A 117 -18.16 15.88 8.42
C ASN A 117 -17.52 15.61 7.05
N VAL A 118 -16.28 15.13 7.07
CA VAL A 118 -15.48 14.84 5.87
C VAL A 118 -15.41 13.33 5.66
N GLU A 119 -15.76 12.87 4.47
CA GLU A 119 -15.70 11.46 4.07
C GLU A 119 -14.27 11.06 3.67
N LEU A 120 -13.81 9.87 4.05
CA LEU A 120 -12.59 9.28 3.52
C LEU A 120 -12.94 8.43 2.29
N ILE A 121 -12.47 8.84 1.10
CA ILE A 121 -12.78 8.18 -0.18
C ILE A 121 -11.54 7.49 -0.77
N GLY A 122 -11.79 6.53 -1.67
CA GLY A 122 -10.73 5.72 -2.30
C GLY A 122 -10.41 4.45 -1.51
N ALA A 123 -10.29 4.54 -0.18
CA ALA A 123 -10.23 3.41 0.75
C ALA A 123 -10.76 3.84 2.11
N SER A 124 -11.55 2.98 2.76
CA SER A 124 -12.01 3.23 4.13
C SER A 124 -10.87 3.02 5.13
N PHE A 125 -11.03 3.58 6.35
CA PHE A 125 -10.07 3.36 7.43
C PHE A 125 -9.86 1.86 7.72
N GLU A 126 -10.94 1.09 7.77
CA GLU A 126 -10.90 -0.36 7.99
C GLU A 126 -10.16 -1.09 6.88
N SER A 127 -10.36 -0.66 5.62
CA SER A 127 -9.66 -1.24 4.47
C SER A 127 -8.16 -0.95 4.53
N ILE A 128 -7.79 0.27 4.93
CA ILE A 128 -6.38 0.63 5.13
C ILE A 128 -5.76 -0.23 6.23
N GLN A 129 -6.41 -0.36 7.38
CA GLN A 129 -5.91 -1.18 8.48
C GLN A 129 -5.73 -2.65 8.08
N ARG A 130 -6.74 -3.25 7.40
CA ARG A 130 -6.68 -4.66 6.98
C ARG A 130 -5.61 -4.91 5.91
N GLY A 131 -5.36 -3.95 5.03
CA GLY A 131 -4.32 -4.06 4.01
C GLY A 131 -2.91 -3.88 4.55
N GLU A 132 -2.74 -2.99 5.54
CA GLU A 132 -1.42 -2.60 6.07
C GLU A 132 -0.97 -3.47 7.26
N ASP A 133 -1.90 -4.03 8.04
CA ASP A 133 -1.56 -4.94 9.13
C ASP A 133 -1.22 -6.33 8.59
N ARG A 134 0.03 -6.72 8.72
CA ARG A 134 0.58 -7.96 8.14
C ARG A 134 -0.10 -9.22 8.62
N GLN A 135 -0.42 -9.30 9.93
CA GLN A 135 -1.05 -10.50 10.47
C GLN A 135 -2.49 -10.61 9.98
N THR A 136 -3.24 -9.52 10.06
CA THR A 136 -4.61 -9.46 9.55
C THR A 136 -4.66 -9.78 8.06
N PHE A 137 -3.72 -9.26 7.28
CA PHE A 137 -3.66 -9.54 5.84
C PHE A 137 -3.33 -11.02 5.56
N LYS A 138 -2.40 -11.59 6.32
CA LYS A 138 -2.09 -13.03 6.23
C LYS A 138 -3.31 -13.89 6.54
N ASP A 139 -4.03 -13.57 7.60
CA ASP A 139 -5.26 -14.28 7.98
C ASP A 139 -6.33 -14.18 6.88
N ILE A 140 -6.44 -13.01 6.22
CA ILE A 140 -7.32 -12.81 5.07
C ILE A 140 -6.91 -13.72 3.89
N VAL A 141 -5.62 -13.77 3.57
CA VAL A 141 -5.10 -14.64 2.49
C VAL A 141 -5.40 -16.10 2.78
N GLU A 142 -5.21 -16.56 4.01
CA GLU A 142 -5.54 -17.92 4.43
C GLU A 142 -7.06 -18.19 4.38
N GLN A 143 -7.87 -17.24 4.81
CA GLN A 143 -9.34 -17.33 4.77
C GLN A 143 -9.88 -17.56 3.36
N ILE A 144 -9.28 -16.96 2.35
CA ILE A 144 -9.71 -17.12 0.94
C ILE A 144 -9.10 -18.36 0.26
N GLY A 145 -8.34 -19.17 1.00
CA GLY A 145 -7.63 -20.34 0.47
C GLY A 145 -6.39 -20.02 -0.34
N GLY A 146 -5.86 -18.81 -0.22
CA GLY A 146 -4.56 -18.40 -0.77
C GLY A 146 -3.41 -18.84 0.14
N GLU A 147 -2.18 -18.66 -0.35
CA GLU A 147 -0.97 -18.87 0.42
C GLU A 147 -0.21 -17.56 0.58
N SER A 148 0.35 -17.34 1.76
CA SER A 148 1.40 -16.35 2.02
C SER A 148 2.72 -17.04 2.29
N ALA A 149 3.82 -16.31 2.34
CA ALA A 149 5.10 -16.86 2.78
C ALA A 149 4.96 -17.47 4.18
N ARG A 150 5.45 -18.71 4.34
CA ARG A 150 5.40 -19.40 5.64
C ARG A 150 6.20 -18.61 6.65
N SER A 151 5.61 -18.35 7.80
CA SER A 151 6.24 -17.53 8.82
C SER A 151 5.72 -17.86 10.21
N ARG A 152 6.53 -17.55 11.23
CA ARG A 152 6.16 -17.69 12.64
C ARG A 152 6.72 -16.52 13.44
N VAL A 153 5.91 -15.99 14.35
CA VAL A 153 6.38 -15.03 15.36
C VAL A 153 7.08 -15.80 16.45
N CYS A 154 8.32 -15.40 16.77
CA CYS A 154 9.18 -16.04 17.77
C CYS A 154 9.52 -15.01 18.86
N TYR A 155 9.46 -15.45 20.11
CA TYR A 155 9.76 -14.65 21.30
C TYR A 155 11.10 -15.04 21.95
N THR A 156 11.63 -16.19 21.57
CA THR A 156 12.89 -16.74 22.09
C THR A 156 13.77 -17.25 20.95
N MET A 157 15.08 -17.38 21.21
CA MET A 157 15.99 -17.96 20.23
C MET A 157 15.71 -19.46 19.99
N ASP A 158 15.20 -20.17 20.99
CA ASP A 158 14.82 -21.58 20.82
C ASP A 158 13.68 -21.70 19.80
N GLU A 159 12.64 -20.86 19.90
CA GLU A 159 11.55 -20.81 18.91
C GLU A 159 12.05 -20.41 17.52
N VAL A 160 13.04 -19.51 17.44
CA VAL A 160 13.67 -19.11 16.17
C VAL A 160 14.36 -20.33 15.52
N HIS A 161 15.14 -21.10 16.30
CA HIS A 161 15.83 -22.28 15.80
C HIS A 161 14.84 -23.36 15.33
N GLU A 162 13.81 -23.68 16.14
CA GLU A 162 12.73 -24.61 15.75
C GLU A 162 12.08 -24.19 14.43
N THR A 163 11.75 -22.89 14.30
CA THR A 163 11.12 -22.37 13.10
C THR A 163 12.01 -22.53 11.87
N VAL A 164 13.30 -22.30 11.99
CA VAL A 164 14.23 -22.46 10.87
C VAL A 164 14.49 -23.93 10.53
N GLU A 165 14.41 -24.84 11.50
CA GLU A 165 14.42 -26.27 11.19
C GLU A 165 13.24 -26.71 10.30
N GLU A 166 12.07 -26.07 10.50
CA GLU A 166 10.87 -26.32 9.66
C GLU A 166 10.93 -25.62 8.29
N LEU A 167 11.35 -24.34 8.27
CA LEU A 167 11.33 -23.53 7.05
C LEU A 167 12.52 -23.80 6.14
N GLY A 168 13.68 -24.10 6.71
CA GLY A 168 14.97 -24.13 6.03
C GLY A 168 15.55 -22.74 5.80
N LEU A 169 16.87 -22.67 5.59
CA LEU A 169 17.57 -21.45 5.19
C LEU A 169 17.54 -21.27 3.66
N PRO A 170 17.56 -20.03 3.14
CA PRO A 170 17.60 -18.75 3.88
C PRO A 170 16.23 -18.33 4.42
N VAL A 171 16.23 -17.53 5.50
CA VAL A 171 15.03 -16.92 6.07
C VAL A 171 15.18 -15.42 6.21
N VAL A 172 14.03 -14.72 6.23
CA VAL A 172 13.96 -13.31 6.56
C VAL A 172 13.62 -13.15 8.03
N VAL A 173 14.37 -12.31 8.73
CA VAL A 173 14.11 -11.93 10.12
C VAL A 173 13.57 -10.50 10.15
N ARG A 174 12.43 -10.30 10.79
CA ARG A 174 11.79 -8.98 10.90
C ARG A 174 11.34 -8.72 12.34
N PRO A 175 12.01 -7.86 13.09
CA PRO A 175 11.53 -7.45 14.42
C PRO A 175 10.21 -6.69 14.29
N SER A 176 9.31 -6.89 15.26
CA SER A 176 8.06 -6.15 15.33
C SER A 176 8.29 -4.71 15.81
N PHE A 177 7.53 -3.77 15.25
CA PHE A 177 7.51 -2.36 15.65
C PHE A 177 8.86 -1.62 15.59
N THR A 178 9.79 -2.07 14.73
CA THR A 178 11.03 -1.34 14.47
C THR A 178 10.88 -0.47 13.22
N MET A 179 11.47 0.75 13.27
CA MET A 179 11.48 1.66 12.13
C MET A 179 12.76 1.50 11.30
N GLY A 180 12.64 1.72 9.97
CA GLY A 180 13.80 1.75 9.09
C GLY A 180 14.54 0.43 8.91
N GLY A 181 13.89 -0.71 9.20
CA GLY A 181 14.52 -2.04 9.05
C GLY A 181 15.55 -2.38 10.14
N LEU A 182 15.57 -1.63 11.24
CA LEU A 182 16.49 -1.89 12.36
C LEU A 182 16.33 -3.31 12.89
N GLY A 183 17.39 -4.09 12.88
CA GLY A 183 17.40 -5.50 13.33
C GLY A 183 16.78 -6.49 12.33
N SER A 184 16.30 -6.03 11.15
CA SER A 184 15.83 -6.89 10.07
C SER A 184 17.00 -7.37 9.22
N GLY A 185 16.84 -8.53 8.57
CA GLY A 185 17.86 -9.03 7.65
C GLY A 185 17.56 -10.40 7.09
N MET A 186 18.39 -10.82 6.13
CA MET A 186 18.40 -12.17 5.58
C MET A 186 19.43 -12.99 6.32
N ALA A 187 19.03 -14.16 6.82
CA ALA A 187 19.93 -15.14 7.39
C ALA A 187 20.16 -16.29 6.38
N TYR A 188 21.39 -16.40 5.90
CA TYR A 188 21.80 -17.47 4.99
C TYR A 188 22.43 -18.64 5.73
N THR A 189 22.93 -18.40 6.94
CA THR A 189 23.57 -19.38 7.82
C THR A 189 22.98 -19.30 9.22
N MET A 190 23.19 -20.32 10.03
CA MET A 190 22.77 -20.29 11.45
C MET A 190 23.48 -19.18 12.23
N GLU A 191 24.74 -18.87 11.90
CA GLU A 191 25.50 -17.77 12.53
C GLU A 191 24.84 -16.40 12.19
N ASP A 192 24.42 -16.20 10.93
CA ASP A 192 23.64 -15.02 10.55
C ASP A 192 22.32 -14.94 11.32
N LEU A 193 21.63 -16.07 11.43
CA LEU A 193 20.36 -16.17 12.14
C LEU A 193 20.52 -15.74 13.60
N ASP A 194 21.48 -16.30 14.31
CA ASP A 194 21.73 -15.98 15.72
C ASP A 194 22.04 -14.51 15.92
N ARG A 195 22.87 -13.95 15.05
CA ARG A 195 23.24 -12.54 15.11
C ARG A 195 22.05 -11.61 14.82
N ILE A 196 21.29 -11.89 13.75
CA ILE A 196 20.20 -11.01 13.28
C ILE A 196 18.99 -11.18 14.19
N ALA A 197 18.57 -12.42 14.50
CA ALA A 197 17.40 -12.66 15.34
C ALA A 197 17.63 -12.23 16.78
N GLY A 198 18.82 -12.50 17.33
CA GLY A 198 19.20 -12.02 18.66
C GLY A 198 19.19 -10.49 18.76
N GLY A 199 19.76 -9.82 17.75
CA GLY A 199 19.68 -8.36 17.64
C GLY A 199 18.23 -7.85 17.48
N GLY A 200 17.42 -8.53 16.70
CA GLY A 200 16.03 -8.23 16.46
C GLY A 200 15.15 -8.35 17.71
N LEU A 201 15.31 -9.45 18.47
CA LEU A 201 14.62 -9.65 19.75
C LEU A 201 14.97 -8.55 20.77
N ALA A 202 16.23 -8.13 20.80
CA ALA A 202 16.68 -7.06 21.68
C ALA A 202 16.20 -5.67 21.25
N ALA A 203 16.03 -5.45 19.94
CA ALA A 203 15.60 -4.16 19.38
C ALA A 203 14.08 -4.00 19.37
N SER A 204 13.30 -5.10 19.33
CA SER A 204 11.85 -5.07 19.30
C SER A 204 11.28 -4.61 20.64
N PRO A 205 10.42 -3.57 20.68
CA PRO A 205 9.73 -3.17 21.91
C PRO A 205 8.86 -4.26 22.54
N THR A 206 8.40 -5.21 21.72
CA THR A 206 7.59 -6.37 22.13
C THR A 206 8.40 -7.65 22.29
N ALA A 207 9.74 -7.55 22.20
CA ALA A 207 10.68 -8.67 22.34
C ALA A 207 10.30 -9.88 21.46
N ASN A 208 9.92 -9.62 20.19
CA ASN A 208 9.63 -10.68 19.24
C ASN A 208 10.15 -10.37 17.83
N VAL A 209 10.35 -11.42 17.07
CA VAL A 209 10.73 -11.36 15.66
C VAL A 209 9.83 -12.27 14.83
N LEU A 210 9.49 -11.85 13.62
CA LEU A 210 8.89 -12.70 12.60
C LEU A 210 10.04 -13.39 11.85
N ILE A 211 9.99 -14.71 11.79
CA ILE A 211 10.84 -15.55 10.93
C ILE A 211 10.00 -15.98 9.74
N GLU A 212 10.45 -15.68 8.55
CA GLU A 212 9.69 -15.89 7.31
C GLU A 212 10.57 -16.64 6.29
N GLU A 213 9.99 -17.63 5.58
CA GLU A 213 10.68 -18.30 4.47
C GLU A 213 11.09 -17.27 3.42
N SER A 214 12.25 -17.47 2.83
CA SER A 214 12.72 -16.61 1.77
C SER A 214 12.08 -16.97 0.44
N ILE A 215 11.45 -15.99 -0.20
CA ILE A 215 10.98 -16.07 -1.57
C ILE A 215 11.92 -15.35 -2.54
N LEU A 216 13.16 -15.09 -2.11
CA LEU A 216 14.19 -14.43 -2.91
C LEU A 216 14.43 -15.20 -4.21
N GLY A 217 14.48 -14.49 -5.31
CA GLY A 217 14.69 -15.09 -6.62
C GLY A 217 13.42 -15.67 -7.28
N TRP A 218 12.26 -15.59 -6.62
CA TRP A 218 11.00 -15.94 -7.24
C TRP A 218 10.57 -14.87 -8.25
N LYS A 219 9.73 -15.23 -9.21
CA LYS A 219 9.11 -14.27 -10.11
C LYS A 219 8.14 -13.38 -9.35
N GLU A 220 8.07 -12.11 -9.70
CA GLU A 220 7.16 -11.15 -9.08
C GLU A 220 6.14 -10.64 -10.09
N PHE A 221 4.88 -10.67 -9.68
CA PHE A 221 3.74 -10.20 -10.46
C PHE A 221 2.85 -9.31 -9.62
N GLU A 222 2.17 -8.39 -10.29
CA GLU A 222 1.21 -7.51 -9.64
C GLU A 222 -0.07 -7.44 -10.46
N LEU A 223 -1.20 -7.27 -9.78
CA LEU A 223 -2.48 -6.93 -10.40
C LEU A 223 -2.97 -5.60 -9.85
N GLU A 224 -3.34 -4.72 -10.77
CA GLU A 224 -4.08 -3.49 -10.45
C GLU A 224 -5.57 -3.76 -10.60
N LEU A 225 -6.34 -3.53 -9.54
CA LEU A 225 -7.78 -3.77 -9.53
C LEU A 225 -8.52 -2.52 -9.09
N MET A 226 -9.77 -2.41 -9.55
CA MET A 226 -10.73 -1.44 -9.04
C MET A 226 -12.04 -2.13 -8.69
N ARG A 227 -12.71 -1.64 -7.63
CA ARG A 227 -14.02 -2.12 -7.20
C ARG A 227 -14.92 -0.96 -6.82
N ASP A 228 -16.20 -1.07 -7.11
CA ASP A 228 -17.22 -0.12 -6.70
C ASP A 228 -18.18 -0.70 -5.64
N HIS A 229 -19.02 0.15 -5.07
CA HIS A 229 -20.03 -0.24 -4.07
C HIS A 229 -21.05 -1.30 -4.55
N ASN A 230 -21.20 -1.47 -5.86
CA ASN A 230 -22.08 -2.48 -6.44
C ASN A 230 -21.38 -3.83 -6.68
N ASP A 231 -20.16 -3.98 -6.15
CA ASP A 231 -19.30 -5.16 -6.34
C ASP A 231 -18.91 -5.41 -7.81
N ASN A 232 -18.90 -4.37 -8.64
CA ASN A 232 -18.27 -4.47 -9.95
C ASN A 232 -16.76 -4.39 -9.77
N VAL A 233 -16.05 -5.43 -10.23
CA VAL A 233 -14.60 -5.53 -10.12
C VAL A 233 -13.99 -5.54 -11.51
N VAL A 234 -12.95 -4.74 -11.70
CA VAL A 234 -12.14 -4.72 -12.92
C VAL A 234 -10.69 -4.98 -12.55
N VAL A 235 -10.07 -5.96 -13.20
CA VAL A 235 -8.61 -6.05 -13.26
C VAL A 235 -8.15 -5.10 -14.36
N VAL A 236 -7.57 -3.99 -13.96
CA VAL A 236 -7.13 -2.93 -14.87
C VAL A 236 -5.95 -3.41 -15.70
N CYS A 237 -4.96 -4.02 -15.01
CA CYS A 237 -3.74 -4.48 -15.64
C CYS A 237 -3.08 -5.61 -14.85
N SER A 238 -2.40 -6.50 -15.55
CA SER A 238 -1.42 -7.43 -14.98
C SER A 238 -0.01 -6.91 -15.26
N ILE A 239 0.86 -7.03 -14.30
CA ILE A 239 2.20 -6.45 -14.31
C ILE A 239 3.21 -7.53 -13.94
N GLU A 240 4.35 -7.52 -14.61
CA GLU A 240 5.49 -8.39 -14.32
C GLU A 240 6.74 -7.57 -14.08
N ASN A 241 7.42 -7.84 -12.97
CA ASN A 241 8.76 -7.34 -12.71
C ASN A 241 9.77 -8.31 -13.33
N LEU A 242 10.62 -7.82 -14.23
CA LEU A 242 11.63 -8.67 -14.89
C LEU A 242 12.73 -9.11 -13.94
N ASP A 243 13.03 -8.28 -12.93
CA ASP A 243 13.92 -8.66 -11.86
C ASP A 243 13.17 -9.51 -10.83
N PRO A 244 13.84 -10.52 -10.24
CA PRO A 244 13.19 -11.40 -9.28
C PRO A 244 12.92 -10.70 -7.94
N VAL A 245 12.05 -11.29 -7.12
CA VAL A 245 11.83 -10.87 -5.73
C VAL A 245 13.16 -10.67 -5.00
N GLY A 246 13.30 -9.53 -4.35
CA GLY A 246 14.52 -9.05 -3.69
C GLY A 246 15.11 -7.81 -4.34
N VAL A 247 14.79 -7.54 -5.60
CA VAL A 247 14.98 -6.23 -6.23
C VAL A 247 13.71 -5.44 -6.00
N HIS A 248 13.83 -4.22 -5.48
CA HIS A 248 12.66 -3.40 -5.22
C HIS A 248 11.96 -3.04 -6.53
N THR A 249 10.62 -3.12 -6.58
CA THR A 249 9.81 -2.86 -7.79
C THR A 249 10.18 -1.54 -8.48
N GLY A 250 10.52 -0.50 -7.73
CA GLY A 250 10.96 0.79 -8.27
C GLY A 250 12.32 0.80 -8.94
N ASP A 251 13.11 -0.24 -8.74
CA ASP A 251 14.45 -0.42 -9.33
C ASP A 251 14.44 -1.50 -10.42
N SER A 252 13.31 -2.20 -10.59
CA SER A 252 13.11 -3.24 -11.60
C SER A 252 12.56 -2.69 -12.90
N ILE A 253 12.83 -3.40 -14.00
CA ILE A 253 12.12 -3.19 -15.26
C ILE A 253 10.74 -3.84 -15.13
N THR A 254 9.71 -2.99 -15.22
CA THR A 254 8.31 -3.39 -15.07
C THR A 254 7.63 -3.40 -16.43
N VAL A 255 6.91 -4.45 -16.76
CA VAL A 255 6.16 -4.57 -18.00
C VAL A 255 4.68 -4.84 -17.76
N ALA A 256 3.83 -4.20 -18.54
CA ALA A 256 2.38 -4.34 -18.53
C ALA A 256 1.88 -4.52 -19.98
N PRO A 257 1.05 -5.55 -20.26
CA PRO A 257 0.64 -6.64 -19.37
C PRO A 257 1.77 -7.63 -19.07
N ALA A 258 1.61 -8.47 -18.03
CA ALA A 258 2.54 -9.55 -17.71
C ALA A 258 2.73 -10.49 -18.91
N MET A 259 3.99 -10.85 -19.20
CA MET A 259 4.33 -11.57 -20.43
C MET A 259 4.52 -13.08 -20.23
N THR A 260 4.91 -13.51 -19.03
CA THR A 260 5.30 -14.91 -18.78
C THR A 260 4.26 -15.71 -17.99
N LEU A 261 3.14 -15.12 -17.63
CA LEU A 261 2.01 -15.82 -17.00
C LEU A 261 1.30 -16.70 -18.02
N THR A 262 1.03 -17.95 -17.65
CA THR A 262 0.04 -18.77 -18.33
C THR A 262 -1.36 -18.27 -17.99
N ASP A 263 -2.34 -18.58 -18.86
CA ASP A 263 -3.74 -18.22 -18.58
C ASP A 263 -4.24 -18.80 -17.24
N ARG A 264 -3.85 -20.02 -16.90
CA ARG A 264 -4.21 -20.65 -15.62
C ARG A 264 -3.65 -19.90 -14.42
N GLU A 265 -2.40 -19.49 -14.46
CA GLU A 265 -1.76 -18.72 -13.37
C GLU A 265 -2.42 -17.36 -13.22
N TYR A 266 -2.65 -16.68 -14.34
CA TYR A 266 -3.37 -15.41 -14.34
C TYR A 266 -4.79 -15.53 -13.73
N GLN A 267 -5.55 -16.58 -14.10
CA GLN A 267 -6.89 -16.80 -13.56
C GLN A 267 -6.85 -17.04 -12.03
N ILE A 268 -5.88 -17.79 -11.53
CA ILE A 268 -5.69 -18.00 -10.09
C ILE A 268 -5.40 -16.68 -9.38
N MET A 269 -4.44 -15.91 -9.88
CA MET A 269 -4.10 -14.60 -9.31
C MET A 269 -5.29 -13.65 -9.32
N ARG A 270 -6.04 -13.61 -10.42
CA ARG A 270 -7.25 -12.78 -10.56
C ARG A 270 -8.30 -13.17 -9.53
N ASP A 271 -8.61 -14.45 -9.42
CA ASP A 271 -9.68 -14.93 -8.53
C ASP A 271 -9.30 -14.70 -7.06
N GLN A 272 -8.05 -14.93 -6.68
CA GLN A 272 -7.53 -14.59 -5.35
C GLN A 272 -7.57 -13.08 -5.09
N SER A 273 -7.15 -12.27 -6.06
CA SER A 273 -7.17 -10.81 -5.94
C SER A 273 -8.57 -10.27 -5.71
N ILE A 274 -9.56 -10.76 -6.45
CA ILE A 274 -10.96 -10.37 -6.29
C ILE A 274 -11.48 -10.78 -4.89
N ALA A 275 -11.13 -11.98 -4.43
CA ALA A 275 -11.53 -12.45 -3.10
C ALA A 275 -10.87 -11.60 -1.98
N ILE A 276 -9.58 -11.30 -2.08
CA ILE A 276 -8.86 -10.42 -1.14
C ILE A 276 -9.51 -9.04 -1.10
N LEU A 277 -9.73 -8.43 -2.25
CA LEU A 277 -10.30 -7.10 -2.39
C LEU A 277 -11.67 -6.98 -1.67
N ARG A 278 -12.49 -8.03 -1.78
CA ARG A 278 -13.79 -8.11 -1.09
C ARG A 278 -13.66 -8.22 0.42
N VAL A 279 -12.76 -9.07 0.92
CA VAL A 279 -12.57 -9.28 2.36
C VAL A 279 -11.91 -8.08 3.02
N VAL A 280 -10.92 -7.47 2.37
CA VAL A 280 -10.29 -6.22 2.84
C VAL A 280 -11.32 -5.10 2.86
N GLY A 281 -12.25 -5.08 1.89
CA GLY A 281 -13.37 -4.14 1.88
C GLY A 281 -13.11 -2.86 1.08
N VAL A 282 -12.13 -2.84 0.17
CA VAL A 282 -11.98 -1.73 -0.78
C VAL A 282 -13.16 -1.77 -1.75
N ASP A 283 -13.96 -0.71 -1.79
CA ASP A 283 -15.19 -0.62 -2.57
C ASP A 283 -15.43 0.73 -3.25
N THR A 284 -14.47 1.64 -3.15
CA THR A 284 -14.54 2.99 -3.74
C THR A 284 -13.28 3.39 -4.47
N GLY A 285 -12.41 2.43 -4.79
CA GLY A 285 -11.12 2.77 -5.37
C GLY A 285 -10.35 1.60 -5.94
N GLY A 286 -9.08 1.86 -6.21
CA GLY A 286 -8.13 0.91 -6.72
C GLY A 286 -7.22 0.35 -5.64
N CYS A 287 -6.66 -0.82 -5.94
CA CYS A 287 -5.63 -1.44 -5.14
C CYS A 287 -4.62 -2.16 -6.03
N ASN A 288 -3.45 -2.37 -5.46
CA ASN A 288 -2.39 -3.19 -6.02
C ASN A 288 -2.22 -4.44 -5.15
N ILE A 289 -2.17 -5.62 -5.78
CA ILE A 289 -1.89 -6.89 -5.10
C ILE A 289 -0.67 -7.52 -5.73
N GLN A 290 0.30 -7.87 -4.89
CA GLN A 290 1.58 -8.43 -5.29
C GLN A 290 1.66 -9.93 -5.01
N PHE A 291 2.20 -10.66 -5.97
CA PHE A 291 2.36 -12.11 -5.93
C PHE A 291 3.81 -12.49 -6.20
N ALA A 292 4.27 -13.56 -5.57
CA ALA A 292 5.49 -14.25 -5.96
C ALA A 292 5.20 -15.67 -6.42
N GLN A 293 5.90 -16.10 -7.46
CA GLN A 293 5.81 -17.46 -7.99
C GLN A 293 7.17 -18.13 -7.99
N ASP A 294 7.25 -19.30 -7.35
CA ASP A 294 8.44 -20.14 -7.43
C ASP A 294 8.66 -20.64 -8.87
N PRO A 295 9.73 -20.25 -9.54
CA PRO A 295 9.98 -20.66 -10.93
C PRO A 295 10.24 -22.18 -11.10
N LYS A 296 10.48 -22.91 -9.99
CA LYS A 296 10.78 -24.36 -10.03
C LYS A 296 9.54 -25.21 -9.82
N THR A 297 8.70 -24.82 -8.85
CA THR A 297 7.53 -25.62 -8.44
C THR A 297 6.22 -25.05 -8.95
N GLY A 298 6.20 -23.77 -9.35
CA GLY A 298 4.96 -23.04 -9.68
C GLY A 298 4.14 -22.64 -8.48
N ARG A 299 4.65 -22.83 -7.23
CA ARG A 299 3.98 -22.38 -6.01
C ARG A 299 3.79 -20.86 -6.06
N LEU A 300 2.56 -20.43 -5.80
CA LEU A 300 2.16 -19.03 -5.80
C LEU A 300 1.88 -18.57 -4.38
N VAL A 301 2.43 -17.43 -4.00
CA VAL A 301 2.15 -16.77 -2.72
C VAL A 301 1.74 -15.33 -2.94
N VAL A 302 0.85 -14.85 -2.09
CA VAL A 302 0.49 -13.43 -1.99
C VAL A 302 1.52 -12.74 -1.09
N ILE A 303 2.13 -11.67 -1.58
CA ILE A 303 3.13 -10.90 -0.81
C ILE A 303 2.43 -9.86 0.06
N GLU A 304 1.69 -8.96 -0.60
CA GLU A 304 1.00 -7.86 0.06
C GLU A 304 -0.12 -7.29 -0.82
N MET A 305 -0.97 -6.50 -0.19
CA MET A 305 -1.94 -5.65 -0.87
C MET A 305 -1.72 -4.20 -0.41
N ASN A 306 -1.73 -3.31 -1.37
CA ASN A 306 -1.72 -1.88 -1.12
C ASN A 306 -3.11 -1.30 -1.43
N PRO A 307 -3.89 -0.82 -0.44
CA PRO A 307 -5.24 -0.24 -0.64
C PRO A 307 -5.14 1.18 -1.22
N ARG A 308 -4.37 1.34 -2.24
CA ARG A 308 -4.04 2.60 -2.94
C ARG A 308 -3.49 2.28 -4.33
N VAL A 309 -3.35 3.31 -5.16
CA VAL A 309 -2.60 3.17 -6.40
C VAL A 309 -1.13 2.83 -6.10
N SER A 310 -0.53 2.06 -6.98
CA SER A 310 0.89 1.72 -6.92
C SER A 310 1.68 2.55 -7.93
N ARG A 311 2.98 2.32 -7.96
CA ARG A 311 3.85 2.89 -8.99
C ARG A 311 3.52 2.39 -10.38
N SER A 312 3.19 1.13 -10.47
CA SER A 312 2.81 0.48 -11.72
C SER A 312 1.46 0.94 -12.25
N SER A 313 0.60 1.58 -11.44
CA SER A 313 -0.66 2.19 -11.90
C SER A 313 -0.47 3.21 -13.03
N ALA A 314 0.70 3.83 -13.14
CA ALA A 314 1.02 4.73 -14.24
C ALA A 314 1.18 4.00 -15.60
N LEU A 315 1.37 2.67 -15.57
CA LEU A 315 1.48 1.82 -16.75
C LEU A 315 0.13 1.16 -17.13
N ALA A 316 -0.80 1.10 -16.17
CA ALA A 316 -2.10 0.44 -16.28
C ALA A 316 -3.19 1.26 -17.03
#